data_a3a78f86ff85a73bd45d1835231631f7
#
_entry.id   a3a78f86ff85a73bd45d1835231631f7
#
_cell.length_a   1.000
_cell.length_b   1.000
_cell.length_c   1.000
_cell.angle_alpha   90.00
_cell.angle_beta   90.00
_cell.angle_gamma   90.00
#
_symmetry.space_group_name_H-M   'P 1'
#
loop_
_entity.id
_entity.type
_entity.pdbx_description
1 polymer ?
#
loop_
_entity_poly.entity_id
_entity_poly.type
_entity_poly.pdbx_seq_one_letter_code
_entity_poly.pdbx_strand_id
1 'polypeptide(L)'
;LLAFTKGAPESVLPRCTMQQGSSVATELPLDGRKKILAQSQTFARQAYRVLALAMREVERGVDELEADRLEQGLTFLGLVAMMDPPHREVPDAIQKCRKAGIRVVMITGDHPMTAQAIASKIGLAPESPVAQPGRFVPVIEGAQVDTFSDEQLRRLLTPTAPGEPDPIFARMAPRHKMRVVSVLKEMREVVAVTGDGVNDAPALKMADIGIAMGAAGTDVAKETASMILLDDNFATIVSAIEEGRAVFLNIRKFMTYVLASNVPEVVPYLAYGLSSMPLALTVPQILAVDLGTDMVPALALAAERPHSGVMDEPPRPRTERLLNRDVLIRAYAFLGLIEAGIAMGGFFLYLHSDGWTWGDQLDWH
;
A
#
# COMPACT_ATOMS: atom_id res chain seq x y z
N LEU A 1 46.67 1.35 22.97
CA LEU A 1 45.24 1.36 22.67
C LEU A 1 45.01 0.93 21.22
N LEU A 2 43.82 0.38 20.94
CA LEU A 2 43.42 0.07 19.58
C LEU A 2 42.21 0.91 19.22
N ALA A 3 42.24 1.60 18.08
CA ALA A 3 41.13 2.27 17.48
C ALA A 3 40.58 1.39 16.36
N PHE A 4 39.24 1.16 16.34
CA PHE A 4 38.56 0.42 15.30
C PHE A 4 37.67 1.37 14.50
N THR A 5 37.78 1.32 13.20
CA THR A 5 36.96 2.12 12.25
C THR A 5 36.13 1.18 11.39
N LYS A 6 34.85 1.51 11.23
CA LYS A 6 33.95 0.85 10.30
C LYS A 6 33.24 1.86 9.42
N GLY A 7 33.01 1.52 8.17
CA GLY A 7 32.33 2.44 7.24
C GLY A 7 32.16 1.84 5.84
N ALA A 8 31.66 2.67 4.92
CA ALA A 8 31.58 2.29 3.52
C ALA A 8 33.01 1.97 2.97
N PRO A 9 33.17 0.89 2.19
CA PRO A 9 34.47 0.52 1.63
C PRO A 9 35.15 1.67 0.88
N GLU A 10 34.40 2.47 0.17
CA GLU A 10 34.88 3.63 -0.59
C GLU A 10 35.46 4.73 0.31
N SER A 11 34.99 4.83 1.56
CA SER A 11 35.44 5.82 2.52
C SER A 11 36.58 5.32 3.38
N VAL A 12 36.59 4.02 3.75
CA VAL A 12 37.60 3.45 4.68
C VAL A 12 38.88 3.03 3.94
N LEU A 13 38.77 2.39 2.77
CA LEU A 13 39.94 1.88 2.05
C LEU A 13 40.97 2.94 1.65
N PRO A 14 40.61 4.18 1.24
CA PRO A 14 41.62 5.22 0.97
C PRO A 14 42.44 5.59 2.19
N ARG A 15 41.92 5.41 3.39
CA ARG A 15 42.58 5.72 4.68
C ARG A 15 43.46 4.56 5.20
N CYS A 16 43.37 3.37 4.55
CA CYS A 16 44.17 2.21 4.91
C CYS A 16 45.52 2.20 4.17
N THR A 17 46.63 2.04 4.89
CA THR A 17 47.96 1.84 4.32
C THR A 17 48.41 0.39 4.38
N MET A 18 47.86 -0.36 5.31
CA MET A 18 48.20 -1.77 5.56
C MET A 18 46.94 -2.65 5.43
N GLN A 19 47.12 -3.94 5.24
CA GLN A 19 46.08 -4.97 5.34
C GLN A 19 46.53 -6.08 6.28
N GLN A 20 45.62 -6.62 7.06
CA GLN A 20 45.89 -7.74 7.95
C GLN A 20 46.01 -9.01 7.13
N GLY A 21 47.20 -9.64 7.15
CA GLY A 21 47.36 -10.98 6.64
C GLY A 21 47.09 -12.05 7.72
N SER A 22 47.32 -13.31 7.41
CA SER A 22 47.10 -14.42 8.35
C SER A 22 47.96 -14.36 9.63
N SER A 23 49.09 -13.74 9.59
CA SER A 23 49.99 -13.64 10.75
C SER A 23 50.56 -12.24 10.94
N VAL A 24 50.78 -11.46 9.91
CA VAL A 24 51.41 -10.13 9.96
C VAL A 24 50.67 -9.19 9.01
N ALA A 25 50.58 -7.91 9.41
CA ALA A 25 50.05 -6.87 8.53
C ALA A 25 51.07 -6.58 7.41
N THR A 26 50.58 -6.48 6.19
CA THR A 26 51.33 -6.19 4.98
C THR A 26 50.85 -4.89 4.35
N GLU A 27 51.70 -4.25 3.54
CA GLU A 27 51.30 -3.05 2.79
C GLU A 27 50.08 -3.32 1.91
N LEU A 28 49.12 -2.40 1.84
CA LEU A 28 47.97 -2.48 0.99
C LEU A 28 48.21 -1.66 -0.28
N PRO A 29 48.64 -2.29 -1.39
CA PRO A 29 48.90 -1.60 -2.64
C PRO A 29 47.57 -1.12 -3.32
N LEU A 30 47.70 -0.18 -4.26
CA LEU A 30 46.56 0.36 -4.99
C LEU A 30 45.74 -0.72 -5.71
N ASP A 31 46.41 -1.74 -6.27
CA ASP A 31 45.72 -2.87 -6.92
C ASP A 31 44.98 -3.77 -5.91
N GLY A 32 45.52 -3.90 -4.69
CA GLY A 32 44.80 -4.57 -3.60
C GLY A 32 43.52 -3.85 -3.22
N ARG A 33 43.56 -2.52 -3.09
CA ARG A 33 42.35 -1.70 -2.81
C ARG A 33 41.33 -1.84 -3.90
N LYS A 34 41.74 -1.83 -5.19
CA LYS A 34 40.82 -2.04 -6.33
C LYS A 34 40.15 -3.40 -6.29
N LYS A 35 40.88 -4.46 -5.94
CA LYS A 35 40.31 -5.83 -5.80
C LYS A 35 39.33 -5.89 -4.66
N ILE A 36 39.59 -5.29 -3.51
CA ILE A 36 38.66 -5.24 -2.37
C ILE A 36 37.39 -4.47 -2.74
N LEU A 37 37.51 -3.32 -3.43
CA LEU A 37 36.36 -2.57 -3.93
C LEU A 37 35.52 -3.36 -4.92
N ALA A 38 36.14 -4.08 -5.88
CA ALA A 38 35.45 -4.94 -6.80
C ALA A 38 34.70 -6.07 -6.08
N GLN A 39 35.32 -6.65 -5.04
CA GLN A 39 34.67 -7.66 -4.20
C GLN A 39 33.47 -7.09 -3.45
N SER A 40 33.59 -5.87 -2.88
CA SER A 40 32.50 -5.19 -2.20
C SER A 40 31.32 -4.92 -3.17
N GLN A 41 31.63 -4.51 -4.41
CA GLN A 41 30.61 -4.33 -5.46
C GLN A 41 29.91 -5.65 -5.84
N THR A 42 30.66 -6.76 -5.84
CA THR A 42 30.08 -8.08 -6.08
C THR A 42 29.08 -8.46 -5.00
N PHE A 43 29.39 -8.23 -3.74
CA PHE A 43 28.45 -8.41 -2.63
C PHE A 43 27.27 -7.46 -2.71
N ALA A 44 27.50 -6.18 -3.05
CA ALA A 44 26.41 -5.21 -3.21
C ALA A 44 25.42 -5.58 -4.33
N ARG A 45 25.92 -6.16 -5.45
CA ARG A 45 25.06 -6.72 -6.53
C ARG A 45 24.19 -7.88 -6.07
N GLN A 46 24.56 -8.56 -5.00
CA GLN A 46 23.79 -9.64 -4.38
C GLN A 46 22.84 -9.13 -3.26
N ALA A 47 22.67 -7.81 -3.14
CA ALA A 47 21.89 -7.13 -2.11
C ALA A 47 22.49 -7.19 -0.68
N TYR A 48 23.82 -7.41 -0.54
CA TYR A 48 24.47 -7.27 0.74
C TYR A 48 24.82 -5.80 1.02
N ARG A 49 24.56 -5.35 2.25
CA ARG A 49 25.16 -4.14 2.81
C ARG A 49 26.58 -4.47 3.21
N VAL A 50 27.57 -3.80 2.62
CA VAL A 50 28.98 -4.09 2.84
C VAL A 50 29.61 -2.99 3.68
N LEU A 51 30.30 -3.38 4.76
CA LEU A 51 31.12 -2.50 5.57
C LEU A 51 32.58 -2.97 5.51
N ALA A 52 33.48 -2.03 5.37
CA ALA A 52 34.92 -2.25 5.60
C ALA A 52 35.22 -2.04 7.08
N LEU A 53 36.03 -2.93 7.63
CA LEU A 53 36.56 -2.83 8.97
C LEU A 53 38.07 -2.57 8.90
N ALA A 54 38.55 -1.64 9.73
CA ALA A 54 39.95 -1.31 9.84
C ALA A 54 40.32 -1.01 11.30
N MET A 55 41.62 -1.10 11.64
CA MET A 55 42.13 -0.77 12.97
C MET A 55 43.40 0.04 12.86
N ARG A 56 43.73 0.69 13.96
CA ARG A 56 45.04 1.37 14.19
C ARG A 56 45.48 1.23 15.63
N GLU A 57 46.80 1.03 15.84
CA GLU A 57 47.40 1.17 17.16
C GLU A 57 47.58 2.65 17.47
N VAL A 58 47.18 3.05 18.67
CA VAL A 58 47.30 4.42 19.18
C VAL A 58 48.23 4.41 20.38
N GLU A 59 49.27 5.25 20.35
CA GLU A 59 50.22 5.40 21.47
C GLU A 59 49.51 5.91 22.73
N ARG A 60 49.92 5.44 23.89
CA ARG A 60 49.40 5.91 25.18
C ARG A 60 49.88 7.33 25.43
N GLY A 61 49.01 8.30 25.60
CA GLY A 61 49.33 9.68 25.94
C GLY A 61 48.84 10.74 24.93
N VAL A 62 48.05 10.36 23.96
CA VAL A 62 47.40 11.32 23.06
C VAL A 62 46.14 11.85 23.76
N ASP A 63 46.27 13.05 24.36
CA ASP A 63 45.16 13.68 25.11
C ASP A 63 44.04 14.25 24.24
N GLU A 64 44.22 14.33 22.91
CA GLU A 64 43.23 14.75 21.96
C GLU A 64 42.98 13.68 20.88
N LEU A 65 41.92 12.92 21.05
CA LEU A 65 41.43 11.90 20.10
C LEU A 65 40.64 12.58 19.00
N GLU A 66 41.26 13.36 18.11
CA GLU A 66 40.63 13.88 16.91
C GLU A 66 40.35 12.74 15.93
N ALA A 67 39.06 12.56 15.58
CA ALA A 67 38.59 11.49 14.67
C ALA A 67 39.38 11.48 13.35
N ASP A 68 39.65 12.65 12.77
CA ASP A 68 40.38 12.79 11.50
C ASP A 68 41.84 12.27 11.58
N ARG A 69 42.51 12.35 12.73
CA ARG A 69 43.85 11.79 12.94
C ARG A 69 43.82 10.29 13.20
N LEU A 70 42.82 9.81 13.94
CA LEU A 70 42.66 8.39 14.24
C LEU A 70 42.28 7.57 13.02
N GLU A 71 41.60 8.16 12.08
CA GLU A 71 41.12 7.51 10.85
C GLU A 71 42.11 7.55 9.69
N GLN A 72 43.41 7.86 9.91
CA GLN A 72 44.49 7.81 8.91
C GLN A 72 45.47 6.69 9.22
N GLY A 73 46.13 6.15 8.18
CA GLY A 73 47.13 5.10 8.35
C GLY A 73 46.56 3.80 8.93
N LEU A 74 45.35 3.46 8.59
CA LEU A 74 44.62 2.30 9.09
C LEU A 74 45.16 0.98 8.51
N THR A 75 45.01 -0.11 9.26
CA THR A 75 45.20 -1.49 8.80
C THR A 75 43.81 -2.06 8.45
N PHE A 76 43.59 -2.38 7.19
CA PHE A 76 42.35 -3.03 6.73
C PHE A 76 42.24 -4.44 7.29
N LEU A 77 41.13 -4.78 7.93
CA LEU A 77 40.85 -6.08 8.55
C LEU A 77 40.02 -7.00 7.64
N GLY A 78 39.04 -6.45 6.92
CA GLY A 78 38.15 -7.24 6.10
C GLY A 78 36.89 -6.50 5.71
N LEU A 79 36.08 -7.17 4.88
CA LEU A 79 34.73 -6.77 4.55
C LEU A 79 33.73 -7.61 5.36
N VAL A 80 32.71 -6.96 5.89
CA VAL A 80 31.53 -7.62 6.47
C VAL A 80 30.36 -7.35 5.55
N ALA A 81 29.77 -8.43 5.01
CA ALA A 81 28.59 -8.36 4.16
C ALA A 81 27.39 -8.83 4.96
N MET A 82 26.38 -7.97 5.08
CA MET A 82 25.16 -8.21 5.83
C MET A 82 23.99 -8.14 4.88
N MET A 83 22.99 -8.99 5.06
CA MET A 83 21.75 -8.95 4.28
C MET A 83 20.60 -9.23 5.23
N ASP A 84 19.59 -8.38 5.12
CA ASP A 84 18.25 -8.64 5.66
C ASP A 84 17.37 -9.07 4.48
N PRO A 85 17.03 -10.36 4.38
CA PRO A 85 16.27 -10.85 3.25
C PRO A 85 14.83 -10.32 3.30
N PRO A 86 14.23 -9.99 2.15
CA PRO A 86 12.81 -9.63 2.12
C PRO A 86 11.96 -10.83 2.58
N HIS A 87 10.81 -10.54 3.20
CA HIS A 87 9.82 -11.56 3.55
C HIS A 87 9.43 -12.38 2.33
N ARG A 88 9.22 -13.69 2.52
CA ARG A 88 8.96 -14.65 1.41
C ARG A 88 7.67 -14.36 0.65
N GLU A 89 6.70 -13.74 1.31
CA GLU A 89 5.38 -13.42 0.77
C GLU A 89 5.37 -12.16 -0.11
N VAL A 90 6.42 -11.33 -0.04
CA VAL A 90 6.46 -10.04 -0.74
C VAL A 90 6.37 -10.16 -2.27
N PRO A 91 7.07 -11.10 -2.94
CA PRO A 91 6.94 -11.26 -4.38
C PRO A 91 5.51 -11.57 -4.83
N ASP A 92 4.81 -12.45 -4.14
CA ASP A 92 3.42 -12.81 -4.43
C ASP A 92 2.48 -11.62 -4.17
N ALA A 93 2.71 -10.88 -3.10
CA ALA A 93 1.97 -9.66 -2.78
C ALA A 93 2.12 -8.59 -3.87
N ILE A 94 3.33 -8.37 -4.39
CA ILE A 94 3.60 -7.44 -5.50
C ILE A 94 2.89 -7.91 -6.77
N GLN A 95 2.86 -9.22 -7.04
CA GLN A 95 2.13 -9.78 -8.19
C GLN A 95 0.62 -9.52 -8.07
N LYS A 96 0.03 -9.69 -6.87
CA LYS A 96 -1.37 -9.36 -6.60
C LYS A 96 -1.64 -7.87 -6.80
N CYS A 97 -0.75 -6.98 -6.32
CA CYS A 97 -0.86 -5.54 -6.59
C CYS A 97 -0.90 -5.24 -8.09
N ARG A 98 -0.01 -5.83 -8.88
CA ARG A 98 0.02 -5.64 -10.35
C ARG A 98 -1.27 -6.09 -11.03
N LYS A 99 -1.79 -7.27 -10.68
CA LYS A 99 -3.09 -7.75 -11.19
C LYS A 99 -4.23 -6.81 -10.84
N ALA A 100 -4.19 -6.27 -9.62
CA ALA A 100 -5.17 -5.31 -9.12
C ALA A 100 -5.00 -3.88 -9.71
N GLY A 101 -4.05 -3.67 -10.63
CA GLY A 101 -3.74 -2.37 -11.22
C GLY A 101 -3.11 -1.39 -10.23
N ILE A 102 -2.52 -1.90 -9.14
CA ILE A 102 -1.85 -1.09 -8.10
C ILE A 102 -0.36 -1.03 -8.41
N ARG A 103 0.17 0.16 -8.52
CA ARG A 103 1.59 0.43 -8.75
C ARG A 103 2.35 0.37 -7.44
N VAL A 104 3.52 -0.26 -7.45
CA VAL A 104 4.40 -0.33 -6.28
C VAL A 104 5.72 0.33 -6.63
N VAL A 105 5.98 1.50 -6.04
CA VAL A 105 7.18 2.30 -6.24
C VAL A 105 8.12 2.11 -5.06
N MET A 106 9.35 1.70 -5.32
CA MET A 106 10.38 1.53 -4.29
C MET A 106 11.14 2.83 -4.05
N ILE A 107 11.14 3.30 -2.80
CA ILE A 107 11.86 4.50 -2.38
C ILE A 107 12.68 4.16 -1.13
N THR A 108 14.02 4.18 -1.25
CA THR A 108 14.92 3.79 -0.16
C THR A 108 16.07 4.77 0.04
N GLY A 109 16.62 4.81 1.25
CA GLY A 109 17.89 5.48 1.54
C GLY A 109 19.12 4.69 1.12
N ASP A 110 18.97 3.42 0.71
CA ASP A 110 20.06 2.52 0.37
C ASP A 110 20.78 2.89 -0.92
N HIS A 111 21.96 2.26 -1.10
CA HIS A 111 22.76 2.40 -2.31
C HIS A 111 22.01 1.86 -3.55
N PRO A 112 22.13 2.51 -4.74
CA PRO A 112 21.43 2.11 -5.97
C PRO A 112 21.53 0.63 -6.31
N MET A 113 22.74 0.04 -6.19
CA MET A 113 22.96 -1.37 -6.49
C MET A 113 22.22 -2.31 -5.53
N THR A 114 22.16 -1.94 -4.24
CA THR A 114 21.41 -2.70 -3.23
C THR A 114 19.91 -2.59 -3.49
N ALA A 115 19.40 -1.38 -3.78
CA ALA A 115 18.02 -1.13 -4.10
C ALA A 115 17.57 -1.93 -5.35
N GLN A 116 18.39 -1.92 -6.40
CA GLN A 116 18.11 -2.69 -7.61
C GLN A 116 18.11 -4.21 -7.36
N ALA A 117 19.07 -4.71 -6.58
CA ALA A 117 19.13 -6.13 -6.26
C ALA A 117 17.95 -6.61 -5.41
N ILE A 118 17.50 -5.79 -4.44
CA ILE A 118 16.30 -6.07 -3.66
C ILE A 118 15.06 -6.02 -4.56
N ALA A 119 14.92 -4.98 -5.38
CA ALA A 119 13.81 -4.83 -6.31
C ALA A 119 13.67 -6.03 -7.27
N SER A 120 14.80 -6.56 -7.73
CA SER A 120 14.79 -7.79 -8.56
C SER A 120 14.32 -9.00 -7.76
N LYS A 121 14.80 -9.20 -6.53
CA LYS A 121 14.40 -10.33 -5.68
C LYS A 121 12.90 -10.32 -5.33
N ILE A 122 12.31 -9.14 -5.18
CA ILE A 122 10.88 -8.99 -4.87
C ILE A 122 10.01 -8.85 -6.13
N GLY A 123 10.59 -8.93 -7.32
CA GLY A 123 9.87 -8.89 -8.58
C GLY A 123 9.45 -7.49 -9.06
N LEU A 124 9.95 -6.41 -8.47
CA LEU A 124 9.75 -5.03 -8.97
C LEU A 124 10.58 -4.74 -10.22
N ALA A 125 11.77 -5.33 -10.32
CA ALA A 125 12.65 -5.22 -11.46
C ALA A 125 12.95 -6.60 -12.06
N PRO A 126 13.35 -6.72 -13.34
CA PRO A 126 13.80 -7.98 -13.92
C PRO A 126 15.11 -8.44 -13.26
N GLU A 127 15.30 -9.76 -13.11
CA GLU A 127 16.51 -10.35 -12.51
C GLU A 127 17.78 -10.04 -13.31
N SER A 128 17.66 -9.87 -14.61
CA SER A 128 18.76 -9.48 -15.49
C SER A 128 18.28 -8.59 -16.63
N PRO A 129 19.00 -7.49 -16.93
CA PRO A 129 18.72 -6.65 -18.10
C PRO A 129 18.81 -7.43 -19.43
N VAL A 130 19.59 -8.53 -19.45
CA VAL A 130 19.80 -9.37 -20.62
C VAL A 130 18.64 -10.35 -20.83
N ALA A 131 17.97 -10.77 -19.76
CA ALA A 131 16.89 -11.75 -19.82
C ALA A 131 15.58 -11.20 -20.41
N GLN A 132 15.38 -9.89 -20.36
CA GLN A 132 14.19 -9.21 -20.91
C GLN A 132 14.61 -7.92 -21.63
N PRO A 133 15.06 -7.99 -22.90
CA PRO A 133 15.39 -6.80 -23.69
C PRO A 133 14.20 -5.84 -23.78
N GLY A 134 14.41 -4.57 -23.40
CA GLY A 134 13.37 -3.53 -23.42
C GLY A 134 12.66 -3.27 -22.08
N ARG A 135 12.94 -4.03 -21.02
CA ARG A 135 12.37 -3.84 -19.69
C ARG A 135 13.42 -3.27 -18.72
N PHE A 136 13.94 -2.08 -19.06
CA PHE A 136 14.88 -1.36 -18.19
C PHE A 136 14.13 -0.62 -17.10
N VAL A 137 14.49 -0.84 -15.83
CA VAL A 137 13.99 -0.10 -14.68
C VAL A 137 15.03 0.94 -14.30
N PRO A 138 14.75 2.24 -14.47
CA PRO A 138 15.69 3.28 -14.09
C PRO A 138 15.83 3.33 -12.57
N VAL A 139 17.07 3.43 -12.10
CA VAL A 139 17.39 3.73 -10.70
C VAL A 139 17.77 5.20 -10.60
N ILE A 140 16.98 5.96 -9.86
CA ILE A 140 17.09 7.41 -9.70
C ILE A 140 17.63 7.71 -8.31
N GLU A 141 18.71 8.46 -8.22
CA GLU A 141 19.26 8.88 -6.92
C GLU A 141 18.62 10.20 -6.44
N GLY A 142 18.58 10.40 -5.11
CA GLY A 142 18.03 11.62 -4.51
C GLY A 142 18.64 12.91 -5.06
N ALA A 143 19.96 12.92 -5.34
CA ALA A 143 20.63 14.06 -5.96
C ALA A 143 20.08 14.40 -7.37
N GLN A 144 19.65 13.40 -8.14
CA GLN A 144 19.01 13.62 -9.44
C GLN A 144 17.59 14.17 -9.26
N VAL A 145 16.87 13.70 -8.24
CA VAL A 145 15.53 14.23 -7.91
C VAL A 145 15.60 15.73 -7.59
N ASP A 146 16.66 16.20 -6.93
CA ASP A 146 16.86 17.63 -6.66
C ASP A 146 17.02 18.48 -7.97
N THR A 147 17.53 17.88 -9.05
CA THR A 147 17.73 18.57 -10.35
C THR A 147 16.51 18.53 -11.26
N PHE A 148 15.59 17.61 -11.05
CA PHE A 148 14.38 17.48 -11.89
C PHE A 148 13.39 18.62 -11.60
N SER A 149 12.75 19.14 -12.68
CA SER A 149 11.51 19.89 -12.50
C SER A 149 10.35 18.96 -12.12
N ASP A 150 9.27 19.50 -11.58
CA ASP A 150 8.09 18.69 -11.24
C ASP A 150 7.47 18.04 -12.48
N GLU A 151 7.55 18.72 -13.63
CA GLU A 151 7.10 18.18 -14.91
C GLU A 151 7.96 17.00 -15.38
N GLN A 152 9.28 17.05 -15.18
CA GLN A 152 10.18 15.94 -15.48
C GLN A 152 9.92 14.75 -14.55
N LEU A 153 9.72 15.01 -13.25
CA LEU A 153 9.40 13.97 -12.29
C LEU A 153 8.02 13.34 -12.57
N ARG A 154 7.04 14.16 -12.98
CA ARG A 154 5.71 13.70 -13.42
C ARG A 154 5.80 12.78 -14.63
N ARG A 155 6.58 13.13 -15.65
CA ARG A 155 6.82 12.28 -16.83
C ARG A 155 7.48 10.96 -16.45
N LEU A 156 8.47 10.99 -15.55
CA LEU A 156 9.14 9.80 -15.07
C LEU A 156 8.19 8.85 -14.32
N LEU A 157 7.22 9.40 -13.57
CA LEU A 157 6.22 8.66 -12.80
C LEU A 157 4.99 8.26 -13.63
N THR A 158 4.87 8.73 -14.87
CA THR A 158 3.78 8.35 -15.78
C THR A 158 4.18 7.13 -16.59
N PRO A 159 3.52 5.97 -16.43
CA PRO A 159 3.82 4.79 -17.23
C PRO A 159 3.59 5.08 -18.72
N THR A 160 4.51 4.66 -19.58
CA THR A 160 4.36 4.79 -21.05
C THR A 160 3.57 3.61 -21.63
N ALA A 161 3.53 2.48 -20.91
CA ALA A 161 2.75 1.31 -21.31
C ALA A 161 2.15 0.60 -20.08
N PRO A 162 1.00 -0.09 -20.22
CA PRO A 162 0.43 -0.91 -19.16
C PRO A 162 1.40 -1.99 -18.67
N GLY A 163 1.62 -2.06 -17.36
CA GLY A 163 2.52 -3.04 -16.74
C GLY A 163 4.02 -2.72 -16.85
N GLU A 164 4.36 -1.52 -17.31
CA GLU A 164 5.72 -1.01 -17.23
C GLU A 164 6.14 -0.87 -15.76
N PRO A 165 7.35 -1.33 -15.38
CA PRO A 165 7.84 -1.19 -14.03
C PRO A 165 8.13 0.27 -13.69
N ASP A 166 7.76 0.67 -12.48
CA ASP A 166 8.05 2.00 -11.95
C ASP A 166 9.56 2.18 -11.67
N PRO A 167 10.07 3.43 -11.70
CA PRO A 167 11.44 3.73 -11.33
C PRO A 167 11.72 3.35 -9.86
N ILE A 168 12.96 2.94 -9.60
CA ILE A 168 13.47 2.71 -8.25
C ILE A 168 14.16 3.96 -7.78
N PHE A 169 13.79 4.48 -6.62
CA PHE A 169 14.43 5.64 -6.01
C PHE A 169 15.38 5.21 -4.90
N ALA A 170 16.67 5.55 -5.05
CA ALA A 170 17.75 5.17 -4.14
C ALA A 170 18.43 6.40 -3.52
N ARG A 171 19.13 6.25 -2.40
CA ARG A 171 19.77 7.36 -1.65
C ARG A 171 18.85 8.54 -1.40
N MET A 172 17.60 8.25 -1.08
CA MET A 172 16.57 9.26 -0.87
C MET A 172 16.60 9.84 0.54
N ALA A 173 16.71 11.16 0.64
CA ALA A 173 16.46 11.88 1.90
C ALA A 173 14.95 12.08 2.12
N PRO A 174 14.48 12.41 3.34
CA PRO A 174 13.06 12.63 3.64
C PRO A 174 12.36 13.63 2.71
N ARG A 175 13.03 14.74 2.38
CA ARG A 175 12.50 15.75 1.44
C ARG A 175 12.21 15.19 0.05
N HIS A 176 13.04 14.26 -0.44
CA HIS A 176 12.85 13.61 -1.74
C HIS A 176 11.62 12.71 -1.73
N LYS A 177 11.43 11.93 -0.63
CA LYS A 177 10.23 11.09 -0.45
C LYS A 177 8.96 11.94 -0.50
N MET A 178 8.93 13.05 0.24
CA MET A 178 7.79 13.99 0.23
C MET A 178 7.53 14.54 -1.18
N ARG A 179 8.58 14.90 -1.91
CA ARG A 179 8.42 15.45 -3.26
C ARG A 179 7.81 14.45 -4.24
N VAL A 180 8.25 13.19 -4.22
CA VAL A 180 7.65 12.12 -5.03
C VAL A 180 6.18 11.93 -4.69
N VAL A 181 5.84 11.88 -3.39
CA VAL A 181 4.45 11.76 -2.91
C VAL A 181 3.60 12.95 -3.37
N SER A 182 4.13 14.19 -3.25
CA SER A 182 3.42 15.41 -3.70
C SER A 182 3.08 15.33 -5.18
N VAL A 183 4.05 15.00 -6.03
CA VAL A 183 3.85 14.89 -7.48
C VAL A 183 2.82 13.82 -7.83
N LEU A 184 2.86 12.65 -7.18
CA LEU A 184 1.85 11.60 -7.39
C LEU A 184 0.43 12.08 -7.01
N LYS A 185 0.29 12.82 -5.89
CA LYS A 185 -1.00 13.40 -5.49
C LYS A 185 -1.50 14.48 -6.45
N GLU A 186 -0.60 15.31 -7.00
CA GLU A 186 -0.92 16.28 -8.06
C GLU A 186 -1.40 15.61 -9.34
N MET A 187 -0.87 14.41 -9.65
CA MET A 187 -1.35 13.54 -10.72
C MET A 187 -2.71 12.89 -10.41
N ARG A 188 -3.30 13.20 -9.24
CA ARG A 188 -4.56 12.63 -8.73
C ARG A 188 -4.50 11.13 -8.44
N GLU A 189 -3.31 10.59 -8.24
CA GLU A 189 -3.17 9.22 -7.74
C GLU A 189 -3.59 9.13 -6.26
N VAL A 190 -4.09 7.96 -5.85
CA VAL A 190 -4.31 7.62 -4.44
C VAL A 190 -3.05 6.97 -3.92
N VAL A 191 -2.35 7.65 -3.02
CA VAL A 191 -1.01 7.28 -2.59
C VAL A 191 -1.04 6.70 -1.18
N ALA A 192 -0.60 5.45 -1.04
CA ALA A 192 -0.24 4.86 0.23
C ALA A 192 1.30 4.91 0.38
N VAL A 193 1.78 5.28 1.57
CA VAL A 193 3.21 5.31 1.89
C VAL A 193 3.46 4.42 3.08
N THR A 194 4.47 3.56 2.99
CA THR A 194 4.95 2.75 4.11
C THR A 194 6.25 3.33 4.66
N GLY A 195 6.43 3.28 5.98
CA GLY A 195 7.66 3.74 6.62
C GLY A 195 7.78 3.23 8.06
N ASP A 196 9.00 3.16 8.55
CA ASP A 196 9.35 2.68 9.89
C ASP A 196 10.05 3.74 10.76
N GLY A 197 10.63 4.76 10.14
CA GLY A 197 11.48 5.74 10.78
C GLY A 197 10.86 7.12 10.96
N VAL A 198 11.49 7.92 11.83
CA VAL A 198 11.18 9.36 12.01
C VAL A 198 11.30 10.12 10.69
N ASN A 199 12.23 9.69 9.82
CA ASN A 199 12.46 10.28 8.51
C ASN A 199 11.29 10.06 7.52
N ASP A 200 10.42 9.10 7.78
CA ASP A 200 9.27 8.78 6.94
C ASP A 200 8.00 9.50 7.39
N ALA A 201 7.94 9.96 8.64
CA ALA A 201 6.77 10.60 9.21
C ALA A 201 6.18 11.74 8.36
N PRO A 202 6.98 12.65 7.77
CA PRO A 202 6.44 13.69 6.89
C PRO A 202 5.77 13.12 5.62
N ALA A 203 6.32 12.05 5.02
CA ALA A 203 5.76 11.41 3.85
C ALA A 203 4.50 10.58 4.21
N LEU A 204 4.51 9.90 5.37
CA LEU A 204 3.34 9.18 5.92
C LEU A 204 2.16 10.14 6.12
N LYS A 205 2.41 11.32 6.69
CA LYS A 205 1.39 12.35 6.92
C LYS A 205 0.84 12.96 5.63
N MET A 206 1.68 13.08 4.61
CA MET A 206 1.32 13.68 3.32
C MET A 206 0.49 12.72 2.46
N ALA A 207 0.70 11.42 2.57
CA ALA A 207 0.00 10.37 1.82
C ALA A 207 -1.52 10.41 2.05
N ASP A 208 -2.30 9.78 1.16
CA ASP A 208 -3.72 9.53 1.41
C ASP A 208 -3.88 8.45 2.49
N ILE A 209 -2.93 7.50 2.57
CA ILE A 209 -2.85 6.48 3.62
C ILE A 209 -1.39 6.34 4.04
N GLY A 210 -1.05 6.78 5.27
CA GLY A 210 0.24 6.51 5.90
C GLY A 210 0.19 5.15 6.62
N ILE A 211 1.19 4.31 6.41
CA ILE A 211 1.26 2.95 6.98
C ILE A 211 2.58 2.81 7.74
N ALA A 212 2.53 2.63 9.04
CA ALA A 212 3.72 2.42 9.88
C ALA A 212 3.92 0.94 10.21
N MET A 213 5.19 0.55 10.37
CA MET A 213 5.55 -0.76 10.92
C MET A 213 5.28 -0.79 12.42
N GLY A 214 4.70 -1.89 12.91
CA GLY A 214 4.27 -2.02 14.31
C GLY A 214 5.38 -2.47 15.24
N ALA A 215 6.17 -3.45 14.85
CA ALA A 215 7.28 -3.97 15.66
C ALA A 215 8.55 -3.11 15.45
N ALA A 216 8.96 -2.86 14.22
CA ALA A 216 10.17 -2.11 13.89
C ALA A 216 9.96 -0.58 13.86
N GLY A 217 8.71 -0.10 13.73
CA GLY A 217 8.40 1.31 13.57
C GLY A 217 8.64 2.14 14.83
N THR A 218 9.15 3.36 14.63
CA THR A 218 9.28 4.36 15.71
C THR A 218 7.92 4.89 16.14
N ASP A 219 7.80 5.37 17.39
CA ASP A 219 6.55 5.93 17.92
C ASP A 219 6.08 7.12 17.07
N VAL A 220 7.01 7.96 16.58
CA VAL A 220 6.68 9.08 15.68
C VAL A 220 6.03 8.61 14.37
N ALA A 221 6.54 7.54 13.77
CA ALA A 221 5.94 6.97 12.57
C ALA A 221 4.54 6.42 12.86
N LYS A 222 4.38 5.69 13.99
CA LYS A 222 3.08 5.12 14.42
C LYS A 222 2.03 6.18 14.72
N GLU A 223 2.39 7.24 15.43
CA GLU A 223 1.49 8.36 15.73
C GLU A 223 1.05 9.14 14.49
N THR A 224 1.91 9.17 13.47
CA THR A 224 1.65 9.91 12.23
C THR A 224 0.84 9.10 11.22
N ALA A 225 0.93 7.78 11.28
CA ALA A 225 0.31 6.87 10.31
C ALA A 225 -1.20 6.72 10.53
N SER A 226 -1.91 6.44 9.44
CA SER A 226 -3.35 6.10 9.46
C SER A 226 -3.58 4.61 9.77
N MET A 227 -2.57 3.78 9.55
CA MET A 227 -2.60 2.33 9.75
C MET A 227 -1.27 1.85 10.34
N ILE A 228 -1.32 0.85 11.20
CA ILE A 228 -0.13 0.21 11.79
C ILE A 228 -0.16 -1.28 11.45
N LEU A 229 0.92 -1.78 10.85
CA LEU A 229 1.10 -3.20 10.54
C LEU A 229 1.73 -3.91 11.73
N LEU A 230 0.98 -4.71 12.45
CA LEU A 230 1.45 -5.38 13.66
C LEU A 230 2.53 -6.45 13.38
N ASP A 231 2.53 -7.00 12.19
CA ASP A 231 3.42 -8.07 11.72
C ASP A 231 4.58 -7.58 10.84
N ASP A 232 4.67 -6.26 10.61
CA ASP A 232 5.66 -5.62 9.73
C ASP A 232 5.73 -6.22 8.30
N ASN A 233 4.65 -6.87 7.85
CA ASN A 233 4.62 -7.59 6.59
C ASN A 233 3.87 -6.83 5.49
N PHE A 234 4.55 -6.55 4.37
CA PHE A 234 3.95 -5.90 3.20
C PHE A 234 2.72 -6.67 2.65
N ALA A 235 2.70 -8.00 2.74
CA ALA A 235 1.58 -8.81 2.27
C ALA A 235 0.27 -8.47 3.01
N THR A 236 0.34 -8.05 4.25
CA THR A 236 -0.82 -7.61 5.06
C THR A 236 -1.44 -6.33 4.50
N ILE A 237 -0.65 -5.44 3.87
CA ILE A 237 -1.18 -4.27 3.15
C ILE A 237 -2.07 -4.70 2.00
N VAL A 238 -1.66 -5.71 1.25
CA VAL A 238 -2.43 -6.23 0.11
C VAL A 238 -3.76 -6.83 0.58
N SER A 239 -3.74 -7.56 1.69
CA SER A 239 -4.97 -8.05 2.33
C SER A 239 -5.88 -6.91 2.81
N ALA A 240 -5.31 -5.85 3.39
CA ALA A 240 -6.08 -4.67 3.78
C ALA A 240 -6.72 -3.95 2.58
N ILE A 241 -6.04 -3.90 1.43
CA ILE A 241 -6.61 -3.35 0.19
C ILE A 241 -7.77 -4.23 -0.31
N GLU A 242 -7.60 -5.56 -0.27
CA GLU A 242 -8.63 -6.52 -0.63
C GLU A 242 -9.89 -6.33 0.21
N GLU A 243 -9.75 -6.26 1.52
CA GLU A 243 -10.84 -5.98 2.47
C GLU A 243 -11.46 -4.58 2.21
N GLY A 244 -10.65 -3.55 2.01
CA GLY A 244 -11.14 -2.20 1.70
C GLY A 244 -11.96 -2.13 0.42
N ARG A 245 -11.61 -2.92 -0.61
CA ARG A 245 -12.41 -3.06 -1.84
C ARG A 245 -13.72 -3.79 -1.57
N ALA A 246 -13.68 -4.85 -0.77
CA ALA A 246 -14.88 -5.59 -0.39
C ALA A 246 -15.85 -4.72 0.43
N VAL A 247 -15.36 -3.96 1.39
CA VAL A 247 -16.17 -3.03 2.19
C VAL A 247 -16.94 -2.04 1.29
N PHE A 248 -16.29 -1.46 0.28
CA PHE A 248 -16.98 -0.57 -0.64
C PHE A 248 -18.10 -1.27 -1.42
N LEU A 249 -17.84 -2.47 -1.92
CA LEU A 249 -18.85 -3.27 -2.64
C LEU A 249 -20.01 -3.66 -1.72
N ASN A 250 -19.71 -4.04 -0.50
CA ASN A 250 -20.71 -4.41 0.51
C ASN A 250 -21.58 -3.22 0.90
N ILE A 251 -20.98 -2.03 1.07
CA ILE A 251 -21.76 -0.80 1.28
C ILE A 251 -22.71 -0.54 0.10
N ARG A 252 -22.28 -0.75 -1.15
CA ARG A 252 -23.17 -0.62 -2.32
C ARG A 252 -24.31 -1.63 -2.32
N LYS A 253 -24.03 -2.90 -1.98
CA LYS A 253 -25.08 -3.95 -1.84
C LYS A 253 -26.06 -3.57 -0.74
N PHE A 254 -25.55 -3.21 0.44
CA PHE A 254 -26.33 -2.75 1.57
C PHE A 254 -27.26 -1.57 1.17
N MET A 255 -26.69 -0.52 0.55
CA MET A 255 -27.48 0.63 0.10
C MET A 255 -28.51 0.25 -0.95
N THR A 256 -28.17 -0.64 -1.90
CA THR A 256 -29.12 -1.12 -2.92
C THR A 256 -30.28 -1.85 -2.26
N TYR A 257 -30.03 -2.70 -1.28
CA TYR A 257 -31.02 -3.43 -0.52
C TYR A 257 -31.97 -2.47 0.22
N VAL A 258 -31.42 -1.56 1.06
CA VAL A 258 -32.22 -0.60 1.83
C VAL A 258 -33.04 0.32 0.94
N LEU A 259 -32.49 0.78 -0.20
CA LEU A 259 -33.26 1.60 -1.14
C LEU A 259 -34.36 0.83 -1.84
N ALA A 260 -34.17 -0.47 -2.11
CA ALA A 260 -35.20 -1.31 -2.73
C ALA A 260 -36.32 -1.62 -1.74
N SER A 261 -36.03 -1.96 -0.49
CA SER A 261 -37.04 -2.32 0.53
C SER A 261 -37.95 -1.17 0.91
N ASN A 262 -37.55 0.08 0.72
CA ASN A 262 -38.46 1.23 0.91
C ASN A 262 -39.60 1.33 -0.13
N VAL A 263 -39.44 0.73 -1.31
CA VAL A 263 -40.48 0.84 -2.38
C VAL A 263 -41.76 0.07 -2.03
N PRO A 264 -41.71 -1.20 -1.57
CA PRO A 264 -42.90 -1.93 -1.15
C PRO A 264 -43.61 -1.31 0.06
N GLU A 265 -42.99 -0.44 0.80
CA GLU A 265 -43.59 0.32 1.90
C GLU A 265 -44.35 1.56 1.40
N VAL A 266 -43.73 2.29 0.45
CA VAL A 266 -44.30 3.54 -0.10
C VAL A 266 -45.46 3.27 -1.08
N VAL A 267 -45.36 2.23 -1.91
CA VAL A 267 -46.35 1.93 -2.94
C VAL A 267 -47.75 1.68 -2.36
N PRO A 268 -47.95 0.92 -1.29
CA PRO A 268 -49.27 0.74 -0.66
C PRO A 268 -49.88 2.04 -0.13
N TYR A 269 -49.06 2.95 0.41
CA TYR A 269 -49.56 4.27 0.84
C TYR A 269 -50.02 5.14 -0.32
N LEU A 270 -49.27 5.13 -1.41
CA LEU A 270 -49.69 5.83 -2.63
C LEU A 270 -50.97 5.23 -3.19
N ALA A 271 -51.08 3.91 -3.20
CA ALA A 271 -52.29 3.23 -3.65
C ALA A 271 -53.49 3.53 -2.74
N TYR A 272 -53.32 3.53 -1.41
CA TYR A 272 -54.34 3.96 -0.45
C TYR A 272 -54.79 5.42 -0.69
N GLY A 273 -53.82 6.35 -0.88
CA GLY A 273 -54.14 7.76 -1.08
C GLY A 273 -54.77 8.11 -2.42
N LEU A 274 -54.56 7.29 -3.45
CA LEU A 274 -55.05 7.53 -4.81
C LEU A 274 -56.31 6.70 -5.18
N SER A 275 -56.67 5.73 -4.35
CA SER A 275 -57.79 4.82 -4.62
C SER A 275 -58.58 4.52 -3.33
N SER A 276 -59.71 3.86 -3.44
CA SER A 276 -60.50 3.40 -2.29
C SER A 276 -60.00 2.09 -1.70
N MET A 277 -58.70 1.81 -1.80
CA MET A 277 -58.06 0.62 -1.26
C MET A 277 -57.79 0.79 0.24
N PRO A 278 -57.98 -0.24 1.07
CA PRO A 278 -57.64 -0.14 2.49
C PRO A 278 -56.13 0.00 2.69
N LEU A 279 -55.73 0.57 3.84
CA LEU A 279 -54.31 0.71 4.20
C LEU A 279 -53.71 -0.66 4.44
N ALA A 280 -52.69 -1.01 3.67
CA ALA A 280 -52.04 -2.33 3.76
C ALA A 280 -51.18 -2.50 5.01
N LEU A 281 -50.46 -1.45 5.44
CA LEU A 281 -49.58 -1.45 6.59
C LEU A 281 -49.77 -0.19 7.43
N THR A 282 -49.80 -0.33 8.74
CA THR A 282 -49.78 0.78 9.67
C THR A 282 -48.32 1.20 9.96
N VAL A 283 -48.09 2.41 10.43
CA VAL A 283 -46.77 2.91 10.78
C VAL A 283 -46.01 1.99 11.76
N PRO A 284 -46.63 1.44 12.83
CA PRO A 284 -45.93 0.48 13.71
C PRO A 284 -45.55 -0.83 13.00
N GLN A 285 -46.36 -1.28 12.02
CA GLN A 285 -46.03 -2.48 11.25
C GLN A 285 -44.84 -2.24 10.31
N ILE A 286 -44.74 -1.07 9.67
CA ILE A 286 -43.53 -0.72 8.88
C ILE A 286 -42.30 -0.71 9.76
N LEU A 287 -42.35 -0.05 10.93
CA LEU A 287 -41.22 -0.07 11.85
C LEU A 287 -40.87 -1.49 12.32
N ALA A 288 -41.84 -2.38 12.46
CA ALA A 288 -41.59 -3.78 12.81
C ALA A 288 -40.92 -4.55 11.66
N VAL A 289 -41.29 -4.26 10.41
CA VAL A 289 -40.60 -4.83 9.23
C VAL A 289 -39.17 -4.33 9.13
N ASP A 290 -38.95 -3.01 9.19
CA ASP A 290 -37.64 -2.39 9.12
C ASP A 290 -36.68 -2.95 10.19
N LEU A 291 -37.11 -3.02 11.44
CA LEU A 291 -36.28 -3.48 12.55
C LEU A 291 -36.17 -5.02 12.61
N GLY A 292 -37.24 -5.74 12.25
CA GLY A 292 -37.32 -7.19 12.42
C GLY A 292 -36.80 -7.98 11.22
N THR A 293 -37.08 -7.54 10.02
CA THR A 293 -36.74 -8.29 8.79
C THR A 293 -35.64 -7.67 7.97
N ASP A 294 -35.55 -6.34 7.90
CA ASP A 294 -34.63 -5.68 6.97
C ASP A 294 -33.24 -5.45 7.57
N MET A 295 -33.15 -5.23 8.88
CA MET A 295 -31.87 -4.95 9.53
C MET A 295 -30.90 -6.14 9.46
N VAL A 296 -31.38 -7.38 9.67
CA VAL A 296 -30.51 -8.57 9.71
C VAL A 296 -29.89 -8.89 8.35
N PRO A 297 -30.63 -8.95 7.23
CA PRO A 297 -30.02 -9.11 5.90
C PRO A 297 -29.11 -7.95 5.50
N ALA A 298 -29.47 -6.72 5.87
CA ALA A 298 -28.65 -5.54 5.62
C ALA A 298 -27.28 -5.63 6.29
N LEU A 299 -27.24 -6.03 7.57
CA LEU A 299 -25.98 -6.26 8.31
C LEU A 299 -25.18 -7.43 7.71
N ALA A 300 -25.85 -8.50 7.29
CA ALA A 300 -25.19 -9.63 6.64
C ALA A 300 -24.49 -9.22 5.34
N LEU A 301 -25.17 -8.42 4.50
CA LEU A 301 -24.58 -7.86 3.27
C LEU A 301 -23.41 -6.94 3.54
N ALA A 302 -23.46 -6.15 4.62
CA ALA A 302 -22.36 -5.27 5.02
C ALA A 302 -21.12 -6.04 5.49
N ALA A 303 -21.29 -7.25 6.03
CA ALA A 303 -20.23 -8.09 6.59
C ALA A 303 -19.78 -9.23 5.65
N GLU A 304 -20.17 -9.24 4.40
CA GLU A 304 -19.72 -10.25 3.42
C GLU A 304 -18.20 -10.23 3.22
N ARG A 305 -17.62 -11.41 3.08
CA ARG A 305 -16.20 -11.54 2.76
C ARG A 305 -15.89 -11.07 1.33
N PRO A 306 -14.64 -10.68 1.05
CA PRO A 306 -14.21 -10.37 -0.29
C PRO A 306 -14.56 -11.50 -1.27
N HIS A 307 -15.15 -11.18 -2.42
CA HIS A 307 -15.39 -12.18 -3.45
C HIS A 307 -14.08 -12.54 -4.18
N SER A 308 -13.99 -13.76 -4.67
CA SER A 308 -12.87 -14.20 -5.51
C SER A 308 -12.79 -13.32 -6.76
N GLY A 309 -11.67 -12.61 -6.97
CA GLY A 309 -11.49 -11.72 -8.12
C GLY A 309 -11.55 -10.24 -7.80
N VAL A 310 -11.85 -9.82 -6.57
CA VAL A 310 -11.83 -8.38 -6.19
C VAL A 310 -10.47 -7.72 -6.44
N MET A 311 -9.39 -8.51 -6.43
CA MET A 311 -8.03 -8.09 -6.76
C MET A 311 -7.64 -8.32 -8.22
N ASP A 312 -8.55 -8.78 -9.08
CA ASP A 312 -8.34 -8.88 -10.52
C ASP A 312 -8.92 -7.66 -11.25
N GLU A 313 -9.64 -6.80 -10.53
CA GLU A 313 -10.23 -5.57 -11.05
C GLU A 313 -9.25 -4.38 -10.91
N PRO A 314 -9.24 -3.43 -11.88
CA PRO A 314 -8.44 -2.21 -11.77
C PRO A 314 -8.94 -1.31 -10.64
N PRO A 315 -8.12 -0.36 -10.16
CA PRO A 315 -8.55 0.63 -9.18
C PRO A 315 -9.73 1.46 -9.69
N ARG A 316 -10.68 1.74 -8.81
CA ARG A 316 -11.86 2.57 -9.12
C ARG A 316 -11.43 4.02 -9.37
N PRO A 317 -12.06 4.71 -10.36
CA PRO A 317 -11.85 6.14 -10.53
C PRO A 317 -12.32 6.91 -9.30
N ARG A 318 -11.61 7.96 -8.90
CA ARG A 318 -11.99 8.84 -7.76
C ARG A 318 -13.37 9.48 -7.91
N THR A 319 -13.88 9.56 -9.13
CA THR A 319 -15.20 10.12 -9.45
C THR A 319 -16.34 9.14 -9.23
N GLU A 320 -16.06 7.85 -9.00
CA GLU A 320 -17.10 6.85 -8.77
C GLU A 320 -17.73 7.05 -7.40
N ARG A 321 -19.04 7.33 -7.43
CA ARG A 321 -19.85 7.52 -6.23
C ARG A 321 -20.45 6.19 -5.77
N LEU A 322 -20.64 6.04 -4.46
CA LEU A 322 -21.39 4.90 -3.87
C LEU A 322 -22.79 4.81 -4.46
N LEU A 323 -23.52 5.92 -4.46
CA LEU A 323 -24.81 6.07 -5.12
C LEU A 323 -24.58 6.66 -6.51
N ASN A 324 -24.62 5.82 -7.52
CA ASN A 324 -24.64 6.23 -8.91
C ASN A 324 -26.03 5.94 -9.52
N ARG A 325 -26.25 6.41 -10.75
CA ARG A 325 -27.51 6.26 -11.46
C ARG A 325 -27.91 4.77 -11.61
N ASP A 326 -26.95 3.89 -11.83
CA ASP A 326 -27.20 2.47 -12.03
C ASP A 326 -27.70 1.79 -10.75
N VAL A 327 -27.12 2.18 -9.60
CA VAL A 327 -27.59 1.71 -8.27
C VAL A 327 -29.01 2.18 -8.01
N LEU A 328 -29.32 3.45 -8.29
CA LEU A 328 -30.66 3.99 -8.09
C LEU A 328 -31.71 3.34 -9.00
N ILE A 329 -31.38 3.16 -10.29
CA ILE A 329 -32.28 2.46 -11.23
C ILE A 329 -32.49 1.01 -10.78
N ARG A 330 -31.44 0.31 -10.42
CA ARG A 330 -31.54 -1.08 -9.96
C ARG A 330 -32.39 -1.19 -8.70
N ALA A 331 -32.15 -0.32 -7.71
CA ALA A 331 -32.88 -0.34 -6.45
C ALA A 331 -34.36 0.04 -6.63
N TYR A 332 -34.66 1.21 -7.20
CA TYR A 332 -36.02 1.73 -7.26
C TYR A 332 -36.82 1.19 -8.42
N ALA A 333 -36.26 1.17 -9.64
CA ALA A 333 -37.03 0.85 -10.85
C ALA A 333 -37.04 -0.65 -11.18
N PHE A 334 -36.14 -1.45 -10.62
CA PHE A 334 -36.12 -2.90 -10.88
C PHE A 334 -36.48 -3.70 -9.63
N LEU A 335 -35.58 -3.74 -8.61
CA LEU A 335 -35.81 -4.56 -7.42
C LEU A 335 -37.03 -4.09 -6.61
N GLY A 336 -37.08 -2.81 -6.30
CA GLY A 336 -38.17 -2.27 -5.48
C GLY A 336 -39.56 -2.41 -6.12
N LEU A 337 -39.67 -2.26 -7.46
CA LEU A 337 -40.94 -2.50 -8.14
C LEU A 337 -41.35 -3.98 -8.14
N ILE A 338 -40.39 -4.91 -8.25
CA ILE A 338 -40.65 -6.33 -8.11
C ILE A 338 -41.17 -6.66 -6.71
N GLU A 339 -40.46 -6.17 -5.68
CA GLU A 339 -40.83 -6.37 -4.27
C GLU A 339 -42.20 -5.76 -3.97
N ALA A 340 -42.47 -4.53 -4.43
CA ALA A 340 -43.74 -3.88 -4.28
C ALA A 340 -44.86 -4.66 -5.00
N GLY A 341 -44.60 -5.17 -6.22
CA GLY A 341 -45.55 -6.00 -6.96
C GLY A 341 -45.90 -7.30 -6.22
N ILE A 342 -44.91 -7.95 -5.62
CA ILE A 342 -45.13 -9.17 -4.82
C ILE A 342 -45.93 -8.84 -3.54
N ALA A 343 -45.52 -7.77 -2.82
CA ALA A 343 -46.21 -7.34 -1.60
C ALA A 343 -47.68 -6.97 -1.87
N MET A 344 -47.93 -6.17 -2.91
CA MET A 344 -49.28 -5.78 -3.32
C MET A 344 -50.10 -6.99 -3.82
N GLY A 345 -49.47 -7.89 -4.59
CA GLY A 345 -50.11 -9.13 -5.02
C GLY A 345 -50.53 -10.01 -3.84
N GLY A 346 -49.68 -10.18 -2.86
CA GLY A 346 -49.97 -10.88 -1.61
C GLY A 346 -51.11 -10.21 -0.84
N PHE A 347 -51.11 -8.89 -0.73
CA PHE A 347 -52.16 -8.13 -0.08
C PHE A 347 -53.52 -8.29 -0.79
N PHE A 348 -53.57 -8.20 -2.11
CA PHE A 348 -54.81 -8.43 -2.85
C PHE A 348 -55.32 -9.88 -2.77
N LEU A 349 -54.43 -10.86 -2.76
CA LEU A 349 -54.82 -12.26 -2.54
C LEU A 349 -55.46 -12.46 -1.15
N TYR A 350 -54.85 -11.83 -0.13
CA TYR A 350 -55.45 -11.84 1.22
C TYR A 350 -56.81 -11.21 1.24
N LEU A 351 -56.99 -9.99 0.70
CA LEU A 351 -58.29 -9.29 0.62
C LEU A 351 -59.35 -10.13 -0.12
N HIS A 352 -58.95 -10.75 -1.22
CA HIS A 352 -59.86 -11.61 -2.00
C HIS A 352 -60.25 -12.85 -1.18
N SER A 353 -59.38 -13.46 -0.44
CA SER A 353 -59.66 -14.62 0.43
C SER A 353 -60.58 -14.27 1.58
N ASP A 354 -60.50 -13.04 2.08
CA ASP A 354 -61.33 -12.48 3.16
C ASP A 354 -62.69 -11.97 2.69
N GLY A 355 -62.97 -12.05 1.38
CA GLY A 355 -64.26 -11.63 0.77
C GLY A 355 -64.40 -10.12 0.61
N TRP A 356 -63.30 -9.35 0.72
CA TRP A 356 -63.32 -7.90 0.53
C TRP A 356 -63.77 -7.54 -0.90
N THR A 357 -64.63 -6.52 -0.98
CA THR A 357 -65.04 -5.91 -2.27
C THR A 357 -64.50 -4.47 -2.36
N TRP A 358 -64.35 -3.99 -3.61
CA TRP A 358 -63.74 -2.66 -3.83
C TRP A 358 -64.58 -1.54 -3.18
N GLY A 359 -63.99 -0.82 -2.24
CA GLY A 359 -64.60 0.27 -1.48
C GLY A 359 -65.03 -0.10 -0.05
N ASP A 360 -64.90 -1.36 0.36
CA ASP A 360 -65.15 -1.77 1.74
C ASP A 360 -63.99 -1.26 2.65
N GLN A 361 -64.34 -0.82 3.87
CA GLN A 361 -63.35 -0.53 4.91
C GLN A 361 -62.97 -1.82 5.63
N LEU A 362 -61.65 -2.01 5.91
CA LEU A 362 -61.19 -3.11 6.74
C LEU A 362 -61.43 -2.76 8.22
N ASP A 363 -62.29 -3.54 8.90
CA ASP A 363 -62.39 -3.52 10.35
C ASP A 363 -61.20 -4.31 10.94
N TRP A 364 -60.21 -3.61 11.44
CA TRP A 364 -59.09 -4.19 12.16
C TRP A 364 -59.52 -4.52 13.59
N HIS A 365 -59.98 -5.75 13.85
CA HIS A 365 -60.22 -6.28 15.17
C HIS A 365 -58.96 -6.89 15.80
#